data_7a1d790ef4bfc9b6a49e001830e38df1
#
_entry.id   7a1d790ef4bfc9b6a49e001830e38df1
#
_cell.length_a   1.000
_cell.length_b   1.000
_cell.length_c   1.000
_cell.angle_alpha   90.00
_cell.angle_beta   90.00
_cell.angle_gamma   90.00
#
_symmetry.space_group_name_H-M   'P 1'
#
loop_
_entity.id
_entity.type
_entity.pdbx_description
1 polymer ?
#
loop_
_entity_poly.entity_id
_entity_poly.type
_entity_poly.pdbx_seq_one_letter_code
_entity_poly.pdbx_strand_id
1 'polypeptide(L)'
;MRGQIVIFLSLCAFSSAILSNFNGKLFHRNENLNPDEELNTLQMIRKDGYPAEAHVTLTEDGYLLTMHRIPGKPGSPAIFLQHGLLGSSADWVISGKGKSLAYLLADRDYDVWLGNFRGNTYSRAHVSLSHKDLKFWDFSWHESGIYDLPAMITYIVKLKENFLRAYIGFSMGTTCFYVMASERPQIARLLQSTYSLAPVVFMKHVKSPLRYIAPLAYDKIIFSLLGEGELLPQNKVLKFLSKYLCTFESWEEKICANSLFVLTGFDKAQFNYTLLPVILNHAPAGTSSKTVVHYGQGIESGEFKQYDYGAKRNMEIYKSTEPPKYNISKITIPIILFCGDNDWLSSSVDVMRLSNELPKKPIIYKVPFAKFNHIDFLWATNVVELVYEKLLDMLS
;
A
#
# COMPACT_ATOMS: atom_id res chain seq x y z
N MET A 1 24.62 4.88 17.56
CA MET A 1 24.24 5.53 16.29
C MET A 1 24.96 4.98 15.05
N ARG A 2 26.28 4.69 15.07
CA ARG A 2 26.97 4.16 13.86
C ARG A 2 26.58 2.73 13.46
N GLY A 3 26.17 1.86 14.37
CA GLY A 3 25.84 0.46 14.08
C GLY A 3 24.45 0.21 13.46
N GLN A 4 23.51 1.12 13.62
CA GLN A 4 22.12 0.95 13.15
C GLN A 4 21.89 1.49 11.72
N ILE A 5 22.70 2.47 11.31
CA ILE A 5 22.76 2.95 9.92
C ILE A 5 23.36 1.87 9.01
N VAL A 6 24.30 1.06 9.53
CA VAL A 6 24.93 -0.05 8.82
C VAL A 6 23.91 -1.14 8.45
N ILE A 7 22.88 -1.38 9.26
CA ILE A 7 21.87 -2.43 8.97
C ILE A 7 20.95 -2.01 7.80
N PHE A 8 20.58 -0.73 7.69
CA PHE A 8 19.75 -0.25 6.57
C PHE A 8 20.57 -0.04 5.31
N LEU A 9 21.80 0.44 5.43
CA LEU A 9 22.75 0.50 4.30
C LEU A 9 23.17 -0.90 3.85
N SER A 10 23.19 -1.91 4.74
CA SER A 10 23.40 -3.30 4.32
C SER A 10 22.22 -3.86 3.54
N LEU A 11 20.98 -3.46 3.80
CA LEU A 11 19.81 -3.85 2.97
C LEU A 11 19.86 -3.22 1.56
N CYS A 12 20.37 -2.00 1.43
CA CYS A 12 20.58 -1.35 0.11
C CYS A 12 21.93 -1.73 -0.53
N ALA A 13 23.02 -1.91 0.26
CA ALA A 13 24.34 -2.34 -0.22
C ALA A 13 24.43 -3.87 -0.41
N PHE A 14 23.55 -4.66 0.20
CA PHE A 14 23.43 -6.11 -0.07
C PHE A 14 23.09 -6.37 -1.54
N SER A 15 22.39 -5.46 -2.21
CA SER A 15 22.14 -5.59 -3.66
C SER A 15 23.40 -5.45 -4.53
N SER A 16 24.39 -4.68 -4.11
CA SER A 16 25.63 -4.45 -4.89
C SER A 16 26.79 -5.35 -4.52
N ALA A 17 26.92 -5.79 -3.27
CA ALA A 17 28.01 -6.67 -2.81
C ALA A 17 27.79 -8.16 -3.14
N ILE A 18 26.54 -8.60 -3.28
CA ILE A 18 26.21 -9.97 -3.69
C ILE A 18 26.55 -10.19 -5.18
N LEU A 19 26.49 -9.16 -6.02
CA LEU A 19 26.82 -9.26 -7.45
C LEU A 19 28.31 -9.47 -7.73
N SER A 20 29.20 -9.21 -6.78
CA SER A 20 30.66 -9.34 -6.99
C SER A 20 31.25 -10.72 -6.62
N ASN A 21 30.51 -11.60 -5.94
CA ASN A 21 31.01 -12.88 -5.44
C ASN A 21 30.33 -14.16 -5.99
N PHE A 22 29.51 -14.04 -7.05
CA PHE A 22 28.86 -15.20 -7.66
C PHE A 22 29.70 -15.79 -8.80
N ASN A 23 30.65 -16.65 -8.47
CA ASN A 23 31.22 -17.61 -9.41
C ASN A 23 30.42 -18.94 -9.34
N GLY A 24 29.59 -19.15 -10.35
CA GLY A 24 29.26 -20.38 -11.01
C GLY A 24 28.95 -21.64 -10.20
N LYS A 25 27.89 -21.67 -9.37
CA LYS A 25 27.22 -22.94 -9.06
C LYS A 25 25.85 -22.96 -9.74
N LEU A 26 25.70 -23.85 -10.73
CA LEU A 26 24.43 -24.17 -11.36
C LEU A 26 23.45 -24.66 -10.28
N PHE A 27 22.36 -23.93 -10.12
CA PHE A 27 21.28 -24.29 -9.19
C PHE A 27 20.34 -25.30 -9.85
N HIS A 28 20.07 -26.39 -9.16
CA HIS A 28 19.00 -27.32 -9.51
C HIS A 28 17.65 -26.59 -9.35
N ARG A 29 16.86 -26.61 -10.40
CA ARG A 29 15.49 -26.07 -10.43
C ARG A 29 14.62 -26.96 -9.53
N ASN A 30 14.11 -26.43 -8.43
CA ASN A 30 13.14 -27.13 -7.61
C ASN A 30 11.79 -27.13 -8.36
N GLU A 31 11.22 -28.30 -8.63
CA GLU A 31 10.02 -28.48 -9.46
C GLU A 31 8.71 -28.03 -8.78
N ASN A 32 8.78 -27.54 -7.54
CA ASN A 32 7.62 -27.12 -6.74
C ASN A 32 7.43 -25.59 -6.70
N LEU A 33 7.58 -24.91 -7.86
CA LEU A 33 7.28 -23.48 -7.95
C LEU A 33 5.77 -23.25 -7.84
N ASN A 34 5.36 -22.31 -6.98
CA ASN A 34 3.97 -21.86 -6.95
C ASN A 34 3.66 -21.18 -8.30
N PRO A 35 2.68 -21.65 -9.09
CA PRO A 35 2.39 -21.10 -10.41
C PRO A 35 2.00 -19.61 -10.36
N ASP A 36 1.57 -19.08 -9.20
CA ASP A 36 1.19 -17.68 -9.02
C ASP A 36 2.37 -16.72 -9.02
N GLU A 37 3.60 -17.21 -8.88
CA GLU A 37 4.79 -16.37 -8.95
C GLU A 37 4.92 -15.60 -10.27
N GLU A 38 4.54 -16.20 -11.39
CA GLU A 38 4.68 -15.62 -12.72
C GLU A 38 3.38 -14.99 -13.27
N LEU A 39 2.24 -15.19 -12.60
CA LEU A 39 0.95 -14.68 -13.03
C LEU A 39 0.76 -13.21 -12.60
N ASN A 40 0.20 -12.38 -13.48
CA ASN A 40 -0.27 -11.05 -13.09
C ASN A 40 -1.62 -11.14 -12.37
N THR A 41 -2.10 -10.03 -11.79
CA THR A 41 -3.36 -9.99 -11.03
C THR A 41 -4.55 -10.58 -11.80
N LEU A 42 -4.72 -10.23 -13.08
CA LEU A 42 -5.84 -10.75 -13.89
C LEU A 42 -5.72 -12.25 -14.15
N GLN A 43 -4.49 -12.73 -14.33
CA GLN A 43 -4.23 -14.16 -14.56
C GLN A 43 -4.52 -14.97 -13.29
N MET A 44 -4.13 -14.46 -12.09
CA MET A 44 -4.47 -15.07 -10.81
C MET A 44 -5.98 -15.14 -10.62
N ILE A 45 -6.70 -14.04 -10.86
CA ILE A 45 -8.17 -14.00 -10.74
C ILE A 45 -8.82 -15.06 -11.64
N ARG A 46 -8.38 -15.16 -12.91
CA ARG A 46 -8.94 -16.15 -13.85
C ARG A 46 -8.58 -17.59 -13.50
N LYS A 47 -7.35 -17.82 -13.05
CA LYS A 47 -6.89 -19.14 -12.57
C LYS A 47 -7.75 -19.62 -11.40
N ASP A 48 -8.13 -18.72 -10.50
CA ASP A 48 -8.96 -19.05 -9.33
C ASP A 48 -10.46 -19.18 -9.67
N GLY A 49 -10.81 -19.04 -10.97
CA GLY A 49 -12.17 -19.30 -11.49
C GLY A 49 -13.09 -18.09 -11.48
N TYR A 50 -12.57 -16.88 -11.33
CA TYR A 50 -13.37 -15.65 -11.38
C TYR A 50 -13.21 -14.93 -12.72
N PRO A 51 -14.26 -14.22 -13.19
CA PRO A 51 -14.13 -13.31 -14.33
C PRO A 51 -13.20 -12.14 -13.94
N ALA A 52 -12.40 -11.65 -14.90
CA ALA A 52 -11.46 -10.57 -14.65
C ALA A 52 -11.40 -9.58 -15.80
N GLU A 53 -11.54 -8.29 -15.48
CA GLU A 53 -11.48 -7.17 -16.40
C GLU A 53 -10.37 -6.19 -16.00
N ALA A 54 -9.82 -5.46 -16.99
CA ALA A 54 -8.95 -4.31 -16.78
C ALA A 54 -9.64 -3.05 -17.31
N HIS A 55 -9.59 -2.00 -16.52
CA HIS A 55 -10.13 -0.68 -16.86
C HIS A 55 -9.03 0.36 -16.70
N VAL A 56 -9.00 1.34 -17.57
CA VAL A 56 -8.05 2.45 -17.49
C VAL A 56 -8.80 3.75 -17.32
N THR A 57 -8.35 4.57 -16.38
CA THR A 57 -8.87 5.93 -16.18
C THR A 57 -7.74 6.94 -16.28
N LEU A 58 -8.08 8.17 -16.69
CA LEU A 58 -7.18 9.30 -16.80
C LEU A 58 -7.38 10.23 -15.61
N THR A 59 -6.27 10.59 -14.94
CA THR A 59 -6.29 11.62 -13.88
C THR A 59 -6.29 13.03 -14.45
N GLU A 60 -6.73 14.01 -13.64
CA GLU A 60 -6.72 15.43 -14.02
C GLU A 60 -5.32 15.95 -14.43
N ASP A 61 -4.27 15.38 -13.83
CA ASP A 61 -2.87 15.73 -14.09
C ASP A 61 -2.16 14.79 -15.08
N GLY A 62 -2.91 13.91 -15.77
CA GLY A 62 -2.45 13.21 -16.96
C GLY A 62 -1.94 11.78 -16.78
N TYR A 63 -2.01 11.19 -15.59
CA TYR A 63 -1.66 9.77 -15.38
C TYR A 63 -2.76 8.84 -15.87
N LEU A 64 -2.35 7.72 -16.48
CA LEU A 64 -3.24 6.63 -16.87
C LEU A 64 -3.14 5.53 -15.82
N LEU A 65 -4.24 5.30 -15.10
CA LEU A 65 -4.31 4.35 -14.00
C LEU A 65 -5.09 3.12 -14.41
N THR A 66 -4.53 1.94 -14.14
CA THR A 66 -5.19 0.66 -14.38
C THR A 66 -5.91 0.19 -13.12
N MET A 67 -7.18 -0.11 -13.24
CA MET A 67 -7.96 -0.83 -12.22
C MET A 67 -8.25 -2.24 -12.72
N HIS A 68 -8.20 -3.22 -11.81
CA HIS A 68 -8.69 -4.56 -12.09
C HIS A 68 -10.07 -4.74 -11.46
N ARG A 69 -10.91 -5.58 -12.08
CA ARG A 69 -12.28 -5.79 -11.64
C ARG A 69 -12.63 -7.28 -11.66
N ILE A 70 -13.29 -7.72 -10.61
CA ILE A 70 -14.05 -8.96 -10.58
C ILE A 70 -15.50 -8.56 -10.70
N PRO A 71 -16.13 -8.64 -11.90
CA PRO A 71 -17.47 -8.15 -12.11
C PRO A 71 -18.49 -9.00 -11.35
N GLY A 72 -19.37 -8.33 -10.60
CA GLY A 72 -20.54 -8.93 -10.00
C GLY A 72 -21.69 -9.09 -11.01
N LYS A 73 -22.82 -9.64 -10.56
CA LYS A 73 -24.07 -9.71 -11.33
C LYS A 73 -24.60 -8.30 -11.66
N PRO A 74 -25.45 -8.14 -12.68
CA PRO A 74 -26.13 -6.86 -12.91
C PRO A 74 -26.79 -6.36 -11.63
N GLY A 75 -26.55 -5.09 -11.25
CA GLY A 75 -27.07 -4.51 -10.03
C GLY A 75 -26.25 -4.76 -8.76
N SER A 76 -25.23 -5.62 -8.79
CA SER A 76 -24.34 -5.84 -7.63
C SER A 76 -23.73 -4.54 -7.14
N PRO A 77 -23.73 -4.26 -5.82
CA PRO A 77 -23.10 -3.08 -5.27
C PRO A 77 -21.58 -3.16 -5.43
N ALA A 78 -20.97 -2.02 -5.79
CA ALA A 78 -19.54 -1.94 -6.04
C ALA A 78 -18.76 -1.67 -4.74
N ILE A 79 -17.65 -2.39 -4.57
CA ILE A 79 -16.65 -2.18 -3.51
C ILE A 79 -15.31 -1.90 -4.16
N PHE A 80 -14.60 -0.90 -3.63
CA PHE A 80 -13.29 -0.49 -4.13
C PHE A 80 -12.20 -0.79 -3.10
N LEU A 81 -11.24 -1.64 -3.47
CA LEU A 81 -10.08 -2.03 -2.67
C LEU A 81 -8.84 -1.27 -3.13
N GLN A 82 -8.10 -0.67 -2.21
CA GLN A 82 -6.90 0.11 -2.51
C GLN A 82 -5.70 -0.32 -1.67
N HIS A 83 -4.63 -0.70 -2.36
CA HIS A 83 -3.39 -1.24 -1.79
C HIS A 83 -2.57 -0.21 -1.00
N GLY A 84 -1.59 -0.71 -0.24
CA GLY A 84 -0.61 0.06 0.52
C GLY A 84 0.59 0.56 -0.29
N LEU A 85 1.56 1.16 0.41
CA LEU A 85 2.84 1.58 -0.16
C LEU A 85 3.56 0.38 -0.76
N LEU A 86 4.14 0.55 -1.96
CA LEU A 86 4.84 -0.49 -2.72
C LEU A 86 3.97 -1.71 -3.09
N GLY A 87 2.67 -1.64 -2.87
CA GLY A 87 1.71 -2.68 -3.23
C GLY A 87 1.09 -2.48 -4.61
N SER A 88 0.19 -3.38 -4.93
CA SER A 88 -0.63 -3.33 -6.13
C SER A 88 -1.97 -4.04 -5.92
N SER A 89 -2.79 -4.08 -6.95
CA SER A 89 -4.03 -4.88 -6.95
C SER A 89 -3.80 -6.37 -6.64
N ALA A 90 -2.58 -6.89 -6.83
CA ALA A 90 -2.21 -8.26 -6.50
C ALA A 90 -2.34 -8.58 -5.01
N ASP A 91 -2.12 -7.60 -4.14
CA ASP A 91 -2.19 -7.77 -2.68
C ASP A 91 -3.52 -8.38 -2.21
N TRP A 92 -4.58 -8.13 -2.97
CA TRP A 92 -5.96 -8.53 -2.65
C TRP A 92 -6.33 -9.93 -3.15
N VAL A 93 -5.45 -10.60 -3.91
CA VAL A 93 -5.71 -11.91 -4.56
C VAL A 93 -4.62 -12.96 -4.28
N ILE A 94 -3.44 -12.57 -3.83
CA ILE A 94 -2.27 -13.44 -3.62
C ILE A 94 -2.56 -14.63 -2.69
N SER A 95 -3.38 -14.45 -1.66
CA SER A 95 -3.70 -15.52 -0.70
C SER A 95 -4.62 -16.60 -1.27
N GLY A 96 -5.09 -16.44 -2.52
CA GLY A 96 -5.92 -17.41 -3.23
C GLY A 96 -7.37 -17.44 -2.79
N LYS A 97 -8.13 -18.35 -3.41
CA LYS A 97 -9.56 -18.53 -3.16
C LYS A 97 -9.83 -18.93 -1.71
N GLY A 98 -10.89 -18.34 -1.12
CA GLY A 98 -11.30 -18.58 0.27
C GLY A 98 -10.49 -17.82 1.33
N LYS A 99 -9.39 -17.12 0.93
CA LYS A 99 -8.58 -16.31 1.85
C LYS A 99 -8.42 -14.85 1.41
N SER A 100 -8.33 -14.59 0.12
CA SER A 100 -8.18 -13.23 -0.42
C SER A 100 -9.48 -12.45 -0.29
N LEU A 101 -9.40 -11.22 0.24
CA LEU A 101 -10.59 -10.37 0.47
C LEU A 101 -11.37 -10.10 -0.82
N ALA A 102 -10.67 -9.92 -1.96
CA ALA A 102 -11.33 -9.69 -3.24
C ALA A 102 -12.27 -10.86 -3.62
N TYR A 103 -11.84 -12.09 -3.40
CA TYR A 103 -12.65 -13.27 -3.69
C TYR A 103 -13.80 -13.46 -2.69
N LEU A 104 -13.55 -13.22 -1.40
CA LEU A 104 -14.59 -13.30 -0.37
C LEU A 104 -15.72 -12.29 -0.60
N LEU A 105 -15.40 -11.12 -1.16
CA LEU A 105 -16.39 -10.12 -1.58
C LEU A 105 -17.13 -10.55 -2.85
N ALA A 106 -16.42 -11.07 -3.85
CA ALA A 106 -17.01 -11.57 -5.07
C ALA A 106 -17.98 -12.75 -4.81
N ASP A 107 -17.61 -13.67 -3.91
CA ASP A 107 -18.44 -14.78 -3.46
C ASP A 107 -19.74 -14.32 -2.74
N ARG A 108 -19.79 -13.05 -2.29
CA ARG A 108 -20.98 -12.39 -1.70
C ARG A 108 -21.71 -11.48 -2.70
N ASP A 109 -21.53 -11.73 -3.99
CA ASP A 109 -22.17 -11.00 -5.07
C ASP A 109 -21.83 -9.49 -5.14
N TYR A 110 -20.69 -9.05 -4.58
CA TYR A 110 -20.21 -7.70 -4.81
C TYR A 110 -19.49 -7.57 -6.16
N ASP A 111 -19.55 -6.36 -6.72
CA ASP A 111 -18.76 -5.94 -7.88
C ASP A 111 -17.44 -5.36 -7.34
N VAL A 112 -16.34 -6.10 -7.46
CA VAL A 112 -15.09 -5.80 -6.76
C VAL A 112 -14.10 -5.10 -7.67
N TRP A 113 -13.66 -3.91 -7.26
CA TRP A 113 -12.69 -3.11 -7.97
C TRP A 113 -11.38 -3.01 -7.18
N LEU A 114 -10.26 -3.20 -7.87
CA LEU A 114 -8.91 -3.19 -7.30
C LEU A 114 -8.13 -2.06 -7.94
N GLY A 115 -7.83 -1.01 -7.18
CA GLY A 115 -7.08 0.13 -7.68
C GLY A 115 -5.57 -0.13 -7.78
N ASN A 116 -4.91 0.65 -8.63
CA ASN A 116 -3.46 0.73 -8.70
C ASN A 116 -3.06 2.21 -8.73
N PHE A 117 -2.33 2.67 -7.72
CA PHE A 117 -1.79 4.02 -7.69
C PHE A 117 -0.75 4.24 -8.76
N ARG A 118 -0.61 5.51 -9.19
CA ARG A 118 0.44 5.96 -10.12
C ARG A 118 1.81 5.45 -9.73
N GLY A 119 2.59 5.07 -10.72
CA GLY A 119 3.97 4.62 -10.55
C GLY A 119 4.13 3.16 -10.14
N ASN A 120 3.06 2.44 -9.76
CA ASN A 120 3.18 1.01 -9.54
C ASN A 120 3.23 0.23 -10.86
N THR A 121 3.53 -1.05 -10.80
CA THR A 121 3.71 -1.95 -11.96
C THR A 121 2.60 -1.83 -13.03
N TYR A 122 1.34 -1.54 -12.63
CA TYR A 122 0.18 -1.49 -13.51
C TYR A 122 -0.19 -0.07 -13.97
N SER A 123 0.36 0.98 -13.35
CA SER A 123 0.00 2.39 -13.58
C SER A 123 1.23 3.26 -13.84
N ARG A 124 2.03 2.88 -14.87
CA ARG A 124 3.30 3.54 -15.27
C ARG A 124 3.19 4.31 -16.59
N ALA A 125 2.05 4.93 -16.83
CA ALA A 125 1.81 5.68 -18.06
C ALA A 125 1.25 7.06 -17.75
N HIS A 126 1.60 8.04 -18.62
CA HIS A 126 1.15 9.40 -18.56
C HIS A 126 0.97 9.93 -19.99
N VAL A 127 0.05 10.86 -20.22
CA VAL A 127 -0.27 11.37 -21.57
C VAL A 127 0.90 12.07 -22.28
N SER A 128 1.86 12.63 -21.53
CA SER A 128 2.99 13.39 -22.08
C SER A 128 4.35 13.09 -21.46
N LEU A 129 4.41 12.42 -20.27
CA LEU A 129 5.65 12.11 -19.58
C LEU A 129 6.00 10.64 -19.75
N SER A 130 7.29 10.35 -19.91
CA SER A 130 7.82 8.98 -19.84
C SER A 130 8.12 8.62 -18.38
N HIS A 131 7.91 7.36 -18.01
CA HIS A 131 8.37 6.85 -16.70
C HIS A 131 9.89 6.84 -16.54
N LYS A 132 10.65 7.17 -17.60
CA LYS A 132 12.10 7.39 -17.53
C LYS A 132 12.45 8.82 -17.12
N ASP A 133 11.49 9.74 -17.16
CA ASP A 133 11.69 11.14 -16.81
C ASP A 133 11.50 11.33 -15.31
N LEU A 134 12.39 12.06 -14.65
CA LEU A 134 12.24 12.37 -13.21
C LEU A 134 10.93 13.09 -12.91
N LYS A 135 10.45 13.92 -13.85
CA LYS A 135 9.18 14.63 -13.70
C LYS A 135 7.98 13.70 -13.59
N PHE A 136 8.02 12.51 -14.19
CA PHE A 136 6.97 11.49 -14.01
C PHE A 136 6.85 11.06 -12.54
N TRP A 137 7.94 11.07 -11.79
CA TRP A 137 8.02 10.63 -10.41
C TRP A 137 7.88 11.76 -9.38
N ASP A 138 7.60 13.00 -9.82
CA ASP A 138 7.41 14.15 -8.93
C ASP A 138 6.01 14.13 -8.27
N PHE A 139 5.71 13.07 -7.56
CA PHE A 139 4.48 12.88 -6.80
C PHE A 139 4.73 12.19 -5.45
N SER A 140 3.79 12.38 -4.54
CA SER A 140 3.72 11.66 -3.27
C SER A 140 2.33 11.05 -3.07
N TRP A 141 2.03 10.52 -1.89
CA TRP A 141 0.68 10.10 -1.54
C TRP A 141 -0.34 11.26 -1.54
N HIS A 142 0.10 12.52 -1.56
CA HIS A 142 -0.78 13.68 -1.75
C HIS A 142 -1.46 13.62 -3.13
N GLU A 143 -0.68 13.52 -4.20
CA GLU A 143 -1.18 13.44 -5.58
C GLU A 143 -2.04 12.19 -5.78
N SER A 144 -1.67 11.06 -5.16
CA SER A 144 -2.51 9.85 -5.18
C SER A 144 -3.87 10.07 -4.50
N GLY A 145 -3.92 10.90 -3.45
CA GLY A 145 -5.17 11.26 -2.78
C GLY A 145 -6.02 12.25 -3.57
N ILE A 146 -5.42 13.31 -4.14
CA ILE A 146 -6.19 14.39 -4.79
C ILE A 146 -6.52 14.13 -6.25
N TYR A 147 -5.84 13.22 -6.94
CA TYR A 147 -6.05 12.90 -8.34
C TYR A 147 -6.39 11.44 -8.60
N ASP A 148 -5.62 10.45 -8.06
CA ASP A 148 -5.81 9.04 -8.41
C ASP A 148 -7.15 8.51 -7.88
N LEU A 149 -7.41 8.68 -6.58
CA LEU A 149 -8.66 8.21 -5.98
C LEU A 149 -9.89 8.89 -6.60
N PRO A 150 -9.92 10.23 -6.81
CA PRO A 150 -11.02 10.88 -7.52
C PRO A 150 -11.27 10.31 -8.91
N ALA A 151 -10.21 10.10 -9.71
CA ALA A 151 -10.34 9.56 -11.07
C ALA A 151 -10.93 8.13 -11.05
N MET A 152 -10.39 7.24 -10.18
CA MET A 152 -10.86 5.86 -10.08
C MET A 152 -12.29 5.77 -9.53
N ILE A 153 -12.60 6.48 -8.44
CA ILE A 153 -13.94 6.47 -7.81
C ILE A 153 -14.99 7.02 -8.75
N THR A 154 -14.72 8.18 -9.39
CA THR A 154 -15.65 8.79 -10.33
C THR A 154 -15.90 7.89 -11.54
N TYR A 155 -14.87 7.23 -12.06
CA TYR A 155 -14.99 6.24 -13.14
C TYR A 155 -15.94 5.11 -12.74
N ILE A 156 -15.76 4.51 -11.56
CA ILE A 156 -16.58 3.39 -11.09
C ILE A 156 -18.04 3.83 -10.89
N VAL A 157 -18.24 4.97 -10.21
CA VAL A 157 -19.58 5.53 -9.95
C VAL A 157 -20.31 5.83 -11.24
N LYS A 158 -19.62 6.40 -12.25
CA LYS A 158 -20.18 6.67 -13.56
C LYS A 158 -20.57 5.37 -14.32
N LEU A 159 -19.71 4.33 -14.24
CA LEU A 159 -19.99 3.05 -14.89
C LEU A 159 -21.14 2.29 -14.21
N LYS A 160 -21.24 2.40 -12.90
CA LYS A 160 -22.27 1.70 -12.09
C LYS A 160 -23.55 2.48 -11.97
N GLU A 161 -23.56 3.77 -12.33
CA GLU A 161 -24.66 4.71 -12.12
C GLU A 161 -25.18 4.73 -10.67
N ASN A 162 -24.27 4.43 -9.72
CA ASN A 162 -24.59 4.29 -8.30
C ASN A 162 -23.38 4.60 -7.43
N PHE A 163 -23.63 4.96 -6.16
CA PHE A 163 -22.60 5.16 -5.15
C PHE A 163 -21.89 3.83 -4.84
N LEU A 164 -20.61 3.92 -4.49
CA LEU A 164 -19.87 2.77 -3.99
C LEU A 164 -20.39 2.36 -2.61
N ARG A 165 -20.63 1.06 -2.42
CA ARG A 165 -21.02 0.48 -1.13
C ARG A 165 -19.96 0.72 -0.08
N ALA A 166 -18.68 0.52 -0.45
CA ALA A 166 -17.56 0.80 0.44
C ALA A 166 -16.27 1.09 -0.33
N TYR A 167 -15.41 1.87 0.32
CA TYR A 167 -13.99 1.94 0.05
C TYR A 167 -13.24 1.17 1.14
N ILE A 168 -12.34 0.29 0.78
CA ILE A 168 -11.49 -0.46 1.70
C ILE A 168 -10.04 -0.15 1.36
N GLY A 169 -9.39 0.64 2.20
CA GLY A 169 -7.98 0.98 2.04
C GLY A 169 -7.09 0.22 3.01
N PHE A 170 -5.92 -0.17 2.54
CA PHE A 170 -4.86 -0.70 3.39
C PHE A 170 -3.68 0.26 3.45
N SER A 171 -3.16 0.54 4.65
CA SER A 171 -1.92 1.33 4.81
C SER A 171 -1.96 2.66 4.05
N MET A 172 -1.11 2.88 3.02
CA MET A 172 -1.14 4.07 2.16
C MET A 172 -2.50 4.28 1.48
N GLY A 173 -3.25 3.21 1.19
CA GLY A 173 -4.62 3.36 0.68
C GLY A 173 -5.50 4.14 1.65
N THR A 174 -5.27 4.01 2.96
CA THR A 174 -5.95 4.83 3.98
C THR A 174 -5.44 6.26 3.99
N THR A 175 -4.12 6.48 3.93
CA THR A 175 -3.52 7.82 3.86
C THR A 175 -4.14 8.63 2.72
N CYS A 176 -4.14 8.06 1.51
CA CYS A 176 -4.68 8.71 0.31
C CYS A 176 -6.20 8.97 0.43
N PHE A 177 -6.95 8.05 1.07
CA PHE A 177 -8.36 8.27 1.36
C PHE A 177 -8.59 9.51 2.25
N TYR A 178 -7.83 9.67 3.35
CA TYR A 178 -7.97 10.81 4.24
C TYR A 178 -7.54 12.12 3.57
N VAL A 179 -6.54 12.09 2.69
CA VAL A 179 -6.20 13.23 1.81
C VAL A 179 -7.37 13.59 0.91
N MET A 180 -7.88 12.63 0.15
CA MET A 180 -9.02 12.84 -0.76
C MET A 180 -10.24 13.37 -0.01
N ALA A 181 -10.59 12.77 1.11
CA ALA A 181 -11.77 13.15 1.86
C ALA A 181 -11.66 14.56 2.48
N SER A 182 -10.44 15.02 2.77
CA SER A 182 -10.16 16.38 3.25
C SER A 182 -10.16 17.42 2.14
N GLU A 183 -9.54 17.11 0.99
CA GLU A 183 -9.30 18.07 -0.11
C GLU A 183 -10.40 18.00 -1.17
N ARG A 184 -11.04 16.85 -1.34
CA ARG A 184 -12.08 16.56 -2.33
C ARG A 184 -13.33 15.94 -1.66
N PRO A 185 -13.95 16.58 -0.65
CA PRO A 185 -15.04 16.00 0.13
C PRO A 185 -16.26 15.60 -0.71
N GLN A 186 -16.44 16.21 -1.88
CA GLN A 186 -17.49 15.82 -2.83
C GLN A 186 -17.29 14.39 -3.39
N ILE A 187 -16.03 13.93 -3.53
CA ILE A 187 -15.74 12.57 -3.96
C ILE A 187 -15.99 11.57 -2.83
N ALA A 188 -15.59 11.92 -1.60
CA ALA A 188 -15.86 11.07 -0.44
C ALA A 188 -17.37 10.80 -0.26
N ARG A 189 -18.25 11.75 -0.61
CA ARG A 189 -19.71 11.57 -0.56
C ARG A 189 -20.26 10.58 -1.57
N LEU A 190 -19.46 10.14 -2.55
CA LEU A 190 -19.83 9.05 -3.46
C LEU A 190 -19.67 7.66 -2.82
N LEU A 191 -19.17 7.60 -1.59
CA LEU A 191 -18.97 6.39 -0.81
C LEU A 191 -19.99 6.30 0.31
N GLN A 192 -20.61 5.14 0.53
CA GLN A 192 -21.53 4.93 1.66
C GLN A 192 -20.77 4.71 2.97
N SER A 193 -19.58 4.10 2.91
CA SER A 193 -18.71 3.88 4.07
C SER A 193 -17.25 3.68 3.65
N THR A 194 -16.32 3.80 4.61
CA THR A 194 -14.92 3.44 4.40
C THR A 194 -14.41 2.53 5.51
N TYR A 195 -13.59 1.56 5.13
CA TYR A 195 -12.92 0.61 6.00
C TYR A 195 -11.42 0.84 5.86
N SER A 196 -10.78 1.23 6.95
CA SER A 196 -9.35 1.52 6.99
C SER A 196 -8.63 0.37 7.70
N LEU A 197 -7.94 -0.47 6.92
CA LEU A 197 -7.09 -1.53 7.44
C LEU A 197 -5.70 -0.97 7.72
N ALA A 198 -5.23 -1.06 8.96
CA ALA A 198 -3.96 -0.49 9.39
C ALA A 198 -3.81 0.99 8.99
N PRO A 199 -4.69 1.91 9.46
CA PRO A 199 -4.72 3.29 8.99
C PRO A 199 -3.43 4.05 9.33
N VAL A 200 -2.80 4.66 8.32
CA VAL A 200 -1.57 5.47 8.44
C VAL A 200 -1.90 6.93 8.10
N VAL A 201 -2.23 7.72 9.11
CA VAL A 201 -2.58 9.15 9.01
C VAL A 201 -1.64 9.98 9.88
N PHE A 202 -1.71 9.79 11.20
CA PHE A 202 -0.70 10.31 12.13
C PHE A 202 0.37 9.25 12.36
N MET A 203 1.64 9.67 12.46
CA MET A 203 2.77 8.75 12.44
C MET A 203 3.81 9.04 13.53
N LYS A 204 3.45 9.85 14.55
CA LYS A 204 4.40 10.23 15.60
C LYS A 204 4.90 9.05 16.43
N HIS A 205 4.06 8.02 16.59
CA HIS A 205 4.33 6.87 17.45
C HIS A 205 4.67 5.59 16.67
N VAL A 206 5.14 5.74 15.42
CA VAL A 206 5.65 4.63 14.60
C VAL A 206 6.78 3.92 15.36
N LYS A 207 6.66 2.59 15.48
CA LYS A 207 7.66 1.74 16.15
C LYS A 207 8.73 1.22 15.18
N SER A 208 8.45 1.24 13.88
CA SER A 208 9.37 0.80 12.84
C SER A 208 10.71 1.55 12.90
N PRO A 209 11.84 0.89 12.56
CA PRO A 209 13.14 1.54 12.41
C PRO A 209 13.16 2.73 11.44
N LEU A 210 12.16 2.85 10.58
CA LEU A 210 11.99 4.02 9.69
C LEU A 210 12.01 5.35 10.46
N ARG A 211 11.59 5.37 11.72
CA ARG A 211 11.64 6.55 12.59
C ARG A 211 13.06 7.11 12.80
N TYR A 212 14.09 6.27 12.68
CA TYR A 212 15.49 6.70 12.86
C TYR A 212 16.08 7.38 11.63
N ILE A 213 15.49 7.15 10.45
CA ILE A 213 15.89 7.81 9.21
C ILE A 213 14.93 8.94 8.83
N ALA A 214 13.78 9.05 9.48
CA ALA A 214 12.79 10.09 9.25
C ALA A 214 13.34 11.52 9.30
N PRO A 215 14.27 11.88 10.24
CA PRO A 215 14.88 13.21 10.26
C PRO A 215 15.60 13.59 8.97
N LEU A 216 16.11 12.59 8.21
CA LEU A 216 16.76 12.82 6.92
C LEU A 216 15.78 13.24 5.81
N ALA A 217 14.47 13.13 6.04
CA ALA A 217 13.45 13.51 5.08
C ALA A 217 13.41 15.02 4.75
N TYR A 218 14.08 15.84 5.56
CA TYR A 218 14.28 17.27 5.33
C TYR A 218 15.63 17.59 4.71
N ASP A 219 16.52 16.60 4.58
CA ASP A 219 17.84 16.75 3.97
C ASP A 219 17.86 16.16 2.55
N LYS A 220 18.48 16.88 1.62
CA LYS A 220 18.68 16.37 0.25
C LYS A 220 19.48 15.07 0.19
N ILE A 221 20.23 14.74 1.23
CA ILE A 221 20.99 13.49 1.34
C ILE A 221 20.06 12.26 1.25
N ILE A 222 18.79 12.38 1.62
CA ILE A 222 17.82 11.28 1.51
C ILE A 222 17.65 10.84 0.07
N PHE A 223 17.62 11.76 -0.90
CA PHE A 223 17.52 11.43 -2.31
C PHE A 223 18.81 10.81 -2.88
N SER A 224 19.97 11.10 -2.30
CA SER A 224 21.20 10.38 -2.68
C SER A 224 21.24 8.96 -2.13
N LEU A 225 20.49 8.68 -1.06
CA LEU A 225 20.35 7.34 -0.46
C LEU A 225 19.26 6.50 -1.13
N LEU A 226 18.11 7.10 -1.42
CA LEU A 226 16.95 6.42 -2.02
C LEU A 226 16.98 6.41 -3.54
N GLY A 227 17.78 7.29 -4.18
CA GLY A 227 17.69 7.63 -5.59
C GLY A 227 16.58 8.67 -5.83
N GLU A 228 16.76 9.48 -6.89
CA GLU A 228 15.70 10.37 -7.37
C GLU A 228 14.78 9.62 -8.33
N GLY A 229 13.49 9.85 -8.23
CA GLY A 229 12.50 9.29 -9.15
C GLY A 229 11.88 7.98 -8.66
N GLU A 230 12.07 6.91 -9.40
CA GLU A 230 11.47 5.60 -9.10
C GLU A 230 12.16 4.90 -7.93
N LEU A 231 11.37 4.44 -6.98
CA LEU A 231 11.85 3.65 -5.84
C LEU A 231 11.33 2.21 -5.93
N LEU A 232 12.25 1.24 -5.79
CA LEU A 232 11.96 -0.21 -5.74
C LEU A 232 11.03 -0.67 -6.88
N PRO A 233 11.40 -0.42 -8.16
CA PRO A 233 10.65 -0.94 -9.29
C PRO A 233 10.63 -2.46 -9.26
N GLN A 234 9.52 -3.05 -9.63
CA GLN A 234 9.48 -4.48 -9.89
C GLN A 234 10.27 -4.77 -11.17
N ASN A 235 11.47 -5.28 -11.04
CA ASN A 235 12.35 -5.60 -12.16
C ASN A 235 12.83 -7.05 -12.12
N LYS A 236 13.40 -7.52 -13.25
CA LYS A 236 13.90 -8.88 -13.38
C LYS A 236 14.96 -9.24 -12.33
N VAL A 237 15.71 -8.26 -11.82
CA VAL A 237 16.76 -8.47 -10.81
C VAL A 237 16.14 -8.74 -9.44
N LEU A 238 15.14 -7.94 -9.02
CA LEU A 238 14.42 -8.18 -7.77
C LEU A 238 13.66 -9.50 -7.82
N LYS A 239 12.98 -9.82 -8.93
CA LYS A 239 12.34 -11.13 -9.15
C LYS A 239 13.33 -12.28 -9.10
N PHE A 240 14.50 -12.12 -9.72
CA PHE A 240 15.57 -13.13 -9.67
C PHE A 240 16.09 -13.31 -8.24
N LEU A 241 16.38 -12.22 -7.53
CA LEU A 241 16.86 -12.27 -6.15
C LEU A 241 15.82 -12.89 -5.22
N SER A 242 14.55 -12.52 -5.33
CA SER A 242 13.47 -13.12 -4.53
C SER A 242 13.33 -14.61 -4.81
N LYS A 243 13.39 -15.02 -6.09
CA LYS A 243 13.27 -16.41 -6.52
C LYS A 243 14.42 -17.29 -6.02
N TYR A 244 15.64 -16.76 -5.96
CA TYR A 244 16.82 -17.56 -5.62
C TYR A 244 17.31 -17.39 -4.19
N LEU A 245 17.06 -16.25 -3.54
CA LEU A 245 17.49 -16.00 -2.17
C LEU A 245 16.43 -16.30 -1.11
N CYS A 246 15.16 -16.33 -1.50
CA CYS A 246 14.06 -16.47 -0.55
C CYS A 246 13.28 -17.79 -0.69
N THR A 247 13.69 -18.71 -1.57
CA THR A 247 12.97 -19.96 -1.86
C THR A 247 13.60 -21.22 -1.26
N PHE A 248 14.73 -21.11 -0.56
CA PHE A 248 15.36 -22.26 0.07
C PHE A 248 14.83 -22.46 1.51
N GLU A 249 14.53 -23.72 1.89
CA GLU A 249 14.14 -24.16 3.24
C GLU A 249 15.21 -23.88 4.33
N SER A 250 16.20 -23.09 4.01
CA SER A 250 17.31 -22.72 4.85
C SER A 250 17.06 -21.39 5.57
N TRP A 251 17.98 -21.02 6.45
CA TRP A 251 17.95 -19.77 7.23
C TRP A 251 17.84 -18.49 6.39
N GLU A 252 18.03 -18.55 5.08
CA GLU A 252 17.86 -17.44 4.12
C GLU A 252 16.39 -17.02 3.94
N GLU A 253 15.44 -17.98 3.95
CA GLU A 253 14.01 -17.69 4.00
C GLU A 253 13.65 -16.87 5.23
N LYS A 254 14.29 -17.19 6.36
CA LYS A 254 14.13 -16.45 7.62
C LYS A 254 14.68 -15.02 7.53
N ILE A 255 15.71 -14.76 6.70
CA ILE A 255 16.24 -13.40 6.49
C ILE A 255 15.25 -12.56 5.71
N CYS A 256 14.64 -13.08 4.62
CA CYS A 256 13.66 -12.34 3.83
C CYS A 256 12.41 -12.00 4.65
N ALA A 257 11.86 -12.98 5.36
CA ALA A 257 10.71 -12.75 6.26
C ALA A 257 11.08 -11.80 7.42
N ASN A 258 12.27 -11.94 8.01
CA ASN A 258 12.72 -11.06 9.09
C ASN A 258 12.89 -9.61 8.62
N SER A 259 13.27 -9.35 7.36
CA SER A 259 13.36 -7.97 6.84
C SER A 259 11.99 -7.29 6.74
N LEU A 260 10.95 -8.02 6.35
CA LEU A 260 9.57 -7.52 6.41
C LEU A 260 9.13 -7.27 7.85
N PHE A 261 9.39 -8.22 8.76
CA PHE A 261 9.02 -8.09 10.17
C PHE A 261 9.72 -6.94 10.89
N VAL A 262 10.98 -6.66 10.56
CA VAL A 262 11.72 -5.51 11.11
C VAL A 262 11.04 -4.18 10.77
N LEU A 263 10.37 -4.10 9.64
CA LEU A 263 9.64 -2.88 9.24
C LEU A 263 8.22 -2.83 9.78
N THR A 264 7.54 -3.98 9.87
CA THR A 264 6.09 -4.08 10.04
C THR A 264 5.63 -4.61 11.39
N GLY A 265 6.53 -5.24 12.15
CA GLY A 265 6.26 -5.93 13.41
C GLY A 265 6.48 -7.44 13.30
N PHE A 266 6.95 -8.09 14.37
CA PHE A 266 7.29 -9.51 14.36
C PHE A 266 6.08 -10.38 14.66
N ASP A 267 5.57 -11.12 13.66
CA ASP A 267 4.57 -12.18 13.83
C ASP A 267 4.90 -13.40 12.96
N LYS A 268 5.64 -14.34 13.53
CA LYS A 268 5.95 -15.61 12.85
C LYS A 268 4.78 -16.59 12.86
N ALA A 269 3.82 -16.43 13.78
CA ALA A 269 2.71 -17.37 13.95
C ALA A 269 1.67 -17.23 12.84
N GLN A 270 1.47 -16.02 12.33
CA GLN A 270 0.50 -15.72 11.28
C GLN A 270 1.11 -15.70 9.88
N PHE A 271 2.44 -15.75 9.75
CA PHE A 271 3.09 -15.65 8.45
C PHE A 271 3.08 -16.98 7.70
N ASN A 272 2.50 -16.96 6.49
CA ASN A 272 2.52 -18.11 5.59
C ASN A 272 3.77 -18.07 4.68
N TYR A 273 4.80 -18.82 5.05
CA TYR A 273 6.06 -18.87 4.30
C TYR A 273 5.90 -19.39 2.87
N THR A 274 4.90 -20.22 2.57
CA THR A 274 4.67 -20.72 1.20
C THR A 274 4.18 -19.64 0.25
N LEU A 275 3.64 -18.53 0.77
CA LEU A 275 3.26 -17.35 -0.02
C LEU A 275 4.42 -16.38 -0.24
N LEU A 276 5.51 -16.49 0.52
CA LEU A 276 6.60 -15.52 0.45
C LEU A 276 7.16 -15.33 -0.97
N PRO A 277 7.41 -16.37 -1.77
CA PRO A 277 7.87 -16.21 -3.15
C PRO A 277 6.86 -15.44 -4.01
N VAL A 278 5.56 -15.74 -3.88
CA VAL A 278 4.50 -15.03 -4.60
C VAL A 278 4.46 -13.56 -4.18
N ILE A 279 4.47 -13.28 -2.87
CA ILE A 279 4.50 -11.91 -2.32
C ILE A 279 5.67 -11.13 -2.91
N LEU A 280 6.89 -11.69 -2.87
CA LEU A 280 8.11 -11.02 -3.35
C LEU A 280 8.15 -10.83 -4.88
N ASN A 281 7.39 -11.62 -5.64
CA ASN A 281 7.21 -11.40 -7.07
C ASN A 281 6.22 -10.28 -7.41
N HIS A 282 5.38 -9.88 -6.46
CA HIS A 282 4.37 -8.81 -6.67
C HIS A 282 4.64 -7.54 -5.86
N ALA A 283 5.32 -7.66 -4.73
CA ALA A 283 5.74 -6.55 -3.87
C ALA A 283 7.27 -6.63 -3.63
N PRO A 284 8.02 -5.52 -3.77
CA PRO A 284 7.57 -4.17 -4.07
C PRO A 284 7.11 -3.98 -5.53
N ALA A 285 6.03 -3.22 -5.75
CA ALA A 285 5.49 -2.91 -7.07
C ALA A 285 5.94 -1.56 -7.64
N GLY A 286 6.79 -0.83 -6.92
CA GLY A 286 7.30 0.48 -7.29
C GLY A 286 6.47 1.65 -6.74
N THR A 287 7.14 2.78 -6.53
CA THR A 287 6.57 4.06 -6.14
C THR A 287 7.57 5.19 -6.42
N SER A 288 7.22 6.44 -6.09
CA SER A 288 8.15 7.57 -6.11
C SER A 288 8.95 7.67 -4.81
N SER A 289 10.24 8.01 -4.90
CA SER A 289 11.08 8.35 -3.74
C SER A 289 10.46 9.47 -2.90
N LYS A 290 9.82 10.46 -3.53
CA LYS A 290 9.13 11.56 -2.86
C LYS A 290 7.98 11.07 -1.96
N THR A 291 7.31 9.97 -2.31
CA THR A 291 6.28 9.35 -1.45
C THR A 291 6.88 8.90 -0.13
N VAL A 292 8.02 8.22 -0.15
CA VAL A 292 8.70 7.74 1.07
C VAL A 292 9.26 8.91 1.90
N VAL A 293 9.81 9.91 1.23
CA VAL A 293 10.27 11.15 1.91
C VAL A 293 9.11 11.85 2.61
N HIS A 294 7.94 11.93 1.98
CA HIS A 294 6.75 12.53 2.58
C HIS A 294 6.29 11.76 3.83
N TYR A 295 6.38 10.42 3.84
CA TYR A 295 6.17 9.61 5.05
C TYR A 295 7.20 9.95 6.14
N GLY A 296 8.48 10.10 5.78
CA GLY A 296 9.52 10.54 6.71
C GLY A 296 9.18 11.89 7.38
N GLN A 297 8.70 12.86 6.59
CA GLN A 297 8.24 14.16 7.11
C GLN A 297 7.04 14.01 8.06
N GLY A 298 6.10 13.10 7.76
CA GLY A 298 4.97 12.78 8.63
C GLY A 298 5.38 12.13 9.95
N ILE A 299 6.37 11.23 9.94
CA ILE A 299 6.92 10.61 11.14
C ILE A 299 7.61 11.66 12.01
N GLU A 300 8.45 12.50 11.42
CA GLU A 300 9.22 13.51 12.16
C GLU A 300 8.33 14.59 12.77
N SER A 301 7.44 15.18 11.96
CA SER A 301 6.52 16.22 12.42
C SER A 301 5.40 15.69 13.33
N GLY A 302 4.97 14.44 13.10
CA GLY A 302 3.78 13.86 13.74
C GLY A 302 2.47 14.45 13.26
N GLU A 303 2.49 15.28 12.21
CA GLU A 303 1.32 15.98 11.68
C GLU A 303 0.89 15.41 10.32
N PHE A 304 -0.40 15.46 10.04
CA PHE A 304 -0.96 15.09 8.75
C PHE A 304 -1.07 16.35 7.87
N LYS A 305 -0.03 16.57 7.08
CA LYS A 305 0.14 17.80 6.28
C LYS A 305 0.66 17.50 4.88
N GLN A 306 0.55 18.47 3.97
CA GLN A 306 1.12 18.38 2.63
C GLN A 306 2.65 18.33 2.66
N TYR A 307 3.25 18.01 1.51
CA TYR A 307 4.70 17.85 1.39
C TYR A 307 5.46 19.14 1.75
N ASP A 308 6.46 19.02 2.59
CA ASP A 308 7.32 20.13 2.98
C ASP A 308 8.48 20.30 2.01
N TYR A 309 8.44 21.35 1.19
CA TYR A 309 9.51 21.70 0.25
C TYR A 309 10.60 22.59 0.88
N GLY A 310 10.49 22.90 2.17
CA GLY A 310 11.30 23.90 2.89
C GLY A 310 10.72 25.32 2.77
N ALA A 311 10.97 26.15 3.76
CA ALA A 311 10.29 27.45 4.00
C ALA A 311 10.19 28.35 2.74
N LYS A 312 11.31 28.46 1.98
CA LYS A 312 11.33 29.30 0.77
C LYS A 312 10.36 28.79 -0.29
N ARG A 313 10.40 27.52 -0.62
CA ARG A 313 9.56 26.93 -1.67
C ARG A 313 8.11 26.72 -1.19
N ASN A 314 7.90 26.46 0.10
CA ASN A 314 6.56 26.47 0.70
C ASN A 314 5.88 27.83 0.51
N MET A 315 6.62 28.94 0.70
CA MET A 315 6.10 30.30 0.49
C MET A 315 5.68 30.52 -0.97
N GLU A 316 6.41 29.94 -1.93
CA GLU A 316 6.06 30.02 -3.35
C GLU A 316 4.79 29.22 -3.68
N ILE A 317 4.66 28.00 -3.13
CA ILE A 317 3.58 27.04 -3.43
C ILE A 317 2.34 27.30 -2.56
N TYR A 318 2.54 27.39 -1.24
CA TYR A 318 1.44 27.42 -0.25
C TYR A 318 1.12 28.82 0.25
N LYS A 319 1.95 29.83 -0.08
CA LYS A 319 1.88 31.18 0.50
C LYS A 319 2.08 31.20 2.02
N SER A 320 2.78 30.20 2.53
CA SER A 320 3.14 29.98 3.93
C SER A 320 4.52 29.34 4.01
N THR A 321 5.27 29.57 5.07
CA THR A 321 6.56 28.90 5.33
C THR A 321 6.37 27.43 5.76
N GLU A 322 5.17 27.07 6.25
CA GLU A 322 4.78 25.73 6.65
C GLU A 322 3.78 25.14 5.66
N PRO A 323 3.86 23.84 5.33
CA PRO A 323 2.86 23.20 4.51
C PRO A 323 1.51 23.11 5.24
N PRO A 324 0.37 23.24 4.52
CA PRO A 324 -0.97 23.19 5.11
C PRO A 324 -1.27 21.79 5.65
N LYS A 325 -1.97 21.73 6.80
CA LYS A 325 -2.51 20.48 7.36
C LYS A 325 -3.79 20.09 6.62
N TYR A 326 -3.99 18.78 6.46
CA TYR A 326 -5.26 18.28 5.95
C TYR A 326 -6.36 18.42 6.99
N ASN A 327 -7.48 18.96 6.58
CA ASN A 327 -8.63 19.18 7.48
C ASN A 327 -9.55 17.95 7.49
N ILE A 328 -9.25 16.97 8.34
CA ILE A 328 -10.05 15.76 8.48
C ILE A 328 -11.43 15.99 9.14
N SER A 329 -11.69 17.18 9.73
CA SER A 329 -13.01 17.51 10.26
C SER A 329 -14.10 17.66 9.18
N LYS A 330 -13.69 17.74 7.91
CA LYS A 330 -14.63 17.73 6.76
C LYS A 330 -15.18 16.35 6.42
N ILE A 331 -14.63 15.28 7.00
CA ILE A 331 -14.99 13.91 6.65
C ILE A 331 -16.25 13.49 7.41
N THR A 332 -17.35 13.33 6.70
CA THR A 332 -18.68 13.07 7.31
C THR A 332 -19.23 11.68 7.07
N ILE A 333 -18.60 10.88 6.20
CA ILE A 333 -19.02 9.52 5.90
C ILE A 333 -18.71 8.56 7.06
N PRO A 334 -19.43 7.44 7.18
CA PRO A 334 -19.11 6.40 8.17
C PRO A 334 -17.71 5.83 7.96
N ILE A 335 -16.94 5.73 9.06
CA ILE A 335 -15.56 5.22 9.06
C ILE A 335 -15.46 4.06 10.03
N ILE A 336 -14.82 2.98 9.56
CA ILE A 336 -14.46 1.82 10.36
C ILE A 336 -12.94 1.67 10.33
N LEU A 337 -12.31 1.60 11.51
CA LEU A 337 -10.86 1.47 11.66
C LEU A 337 -10.51 0.08 12.17
N PHE A 338 -9.63 -0.63 11.46
CA PHE A 338 -9.08 -1.91 11.88
C PHE A 338 -7.62 -1.73 12.27
N CYS A 339 -7.25 -2.08 13.50
CA CYS A 339 -5.90 -1.90 14.03
C CYS A 339 -5.39 -3.13 14.77
N GLY A 340 -4.07 -3.36 14.72
CA GLY A 340 -3.35 -4.42 15.42
C GLY A 340 -2.40 -3.84 16.48
N ASP A 341 -2.19 -4.55 17.59
CA ASP A 341 -1.31 -4.08 18.67
C ASP A 341 0.18 -4.11 18.32
N ASN A 342 0.57 -5.02 17.44
CA ASN A 342 1.94 -5.20 17.01
C ASN A 342 2.21 -4.57 15.64
N ASP A 343 1.30 -3.73 15.16
CA ASP A 343 1.53 -2.94 13.96
C ASP A 343 2.54 -1.82 14.27
N TRP A 344 3.70 -1.89 13.59
CA TRP A 344 4.79 -0.94 13.82
C TRP A 344 4.71 0.31 12.96
N LEU A 345 3.84 0.32 11.95
CA LEU A 345 3.59 1.46 11.05
C LEU A 345 2.30 2.21 11.40
N SER A 346 1.24 1.48 11.79
CA SER A 346 -0.04 2.03 12.23
C SER A 346 -0.19 1.86 13.75
N SER A 347 0.44 2.76 14.51
CA SER A 347 0.39 2.70 15.97
C SER A 347 -1.03 2.93 16.48
N SER A 348 -1.48 2.10 17.45
CA SER A 348 -2.77 2.29 18.09
C SER A 348 -2.94 3.67 18.76
N VAL A 349 -1.84 4.30 19.20
CA VAL A 349 -1.86 5.68 19.73
C VAL A 349 -2.25 6.68 18.64
N ASP A 350 -1.66 6.54 17.45
CA ASP A 350 -1.92 7.42 16.32
C ASP A 350 -3.32 7.16 15.71
N VAL A 351 -3.79 5.90 15.75
CA VAL A 351 -5.17 5.54 15.36
C VAL A 351 -6.19 6.16 16.33
N MET A 352 -5.93 6.16 17.63
CA MET A 352 -6.79 6.84 18.61
C MET A 352 -6.80 8.36 18.43
N ARG A 353 -5.65 8.96 18.07
CA ARG A 353 -5.60 10.37 17.69
C ARG A 353 -6.51 10.64 16.49
N LEU A 354 -6.40 9.84 15.43
CA LEU A 354 -7.29 9.95 14.25
C LEU A 354 -8.76 9.87 14.66
N SER A 355 -9.12 8.90 15.48
CA SER A 355 -10.50 8.73 15.97
C SER A 355 -11.02 9.96 16.72
N ASN A 356 -10.15 10.61 17.50
CA ASN A 356 -10.54 11.79 18.30
C ASN A 356 -10.64 13.07 17.46
N GLU A 357 -9.89 13.19 16.37
CA GLU A 357 -9.91 14.36 15.47
C GLU A 357 -11.00 14.28 14.40
N LEU A 358 -11.59 13.10 14.15
CA LEU A 358 -12.72 12.94 13.24
C LEU A 358 -14.00 13.56 13.80
N PRO A 359 -14.85 14.20 12.97
CA PRO A 359 -16.08 14.87 13.42
C PRO A 359 -17.16 13.90 13.93
N LYS A 360 -17.12 12.65 13.43
CA LYS A 360 -17.95 11.55 13.91
C LYS A 360 -17.04 10.43 14.41
N LYS A 361 -17.31 9.90 15.59
CA LYS A 361 -16.54 8.79 16.14
C LYS A 361 -16.63 7.58 15.20
N PRO A 362 -15.50 7.06 14.71
CA PRO A 362 -15.47 5.86 13.90
C PRO A 362 -15.76 4.62 14.79
N ILE A 363 -16.17 3.53 14.15
CA ILE A 363 -16.12 2.21 14.78
C ILE A 363 -14.66 1.78 14.76
N ILE A 364 -14.13 1.33 15.88
CA ILE A 364 -12.76 0.80 15.98
C ILE A 364 -12.86 -0.70 16.26
N TYR A 365 -12.30 -1.50 15.35
CA TYR A 365 -12.10 -2.92 15.56
C TYR A 365 -10.61 -3.18 15.80
N LYS A 366 -10.29 -3.57 17.02
CA LYS A 366 -8.97 -4.03 17.39
C LYS A 366 -8.91 -5.54 17.20
N VAL A 367 -7.97 -5.99 16.35
CA VAL A 367 -7.81 -7.42 16.04
C VAL A 367 -7.47 -8.19 17.33
N PRO A 368 -8.22 -9.27 17.66
CA PRO A 368 -8.08 -10.00 18.92
C PRO A 368 -6.86 -10.97 18.91
N PHE A 369 -5.72 -10.49 18.41
CA PHE A 369 -4.44 -11.20 18.39
C PHE A 369 -3.30 -10.21 18.65
N ALA A 370 -2.67 -10.30 19.82
CA ALA A 370 -1.73 -9.28 20.33
C ALA A 370 -0.46 -9.12 19.46
N LYS A 371 -0.10 -10.13 18.67
CA LYS A 371 1.07 -10.06 17.77
C LYS A 371 0.72 -9.63 16.34
N PHE A 372 -0.56 -9.35 16.03
CA PHE A 372 -1.02 -8.99 14.71
C PHE A 372 -0.33 -7.73 14.21
N ASN A 373 0.45 -7.88 13.14
CA ASN A 373 1.29 -6.84 12.59
C ASN A 373 0.67 -6.15 11.37
N HIS A 374 1.42 -5.26 10.71
CA HIS A 374 0.96 -4.46 9.59
C HIS A 374 0.56 -5.28 8.35
N ILE A 375 1.40 -6.26 7.96
CA ILE A 375 1.15 -7.08 6.75
C ILE A 375 0.15 -8.20 6.98
N ASP A 376 -0.16 -8.52 8.24
CA ASP A 376 -1.12 -9.56 8.60
C ASP A 376 -2.54 -9.22 8.11
N PHE A 377 -2.86 -7.93 7.94
CA PHE A 377 -4.13 -7.48 7.35
C PHE A 377 -4.37 -7.98 5.93
N LEU A 378 -3.31 -8.40 5.22
CA LEU A 378 -3.40 -8.94 3.86
C LEU A 378 -3.11 -10.44 3.79
N TRP A 379 -2.10 -10.92 4.55
CA TRP A 379 -1.49 -12.21 4.30
C TRP A 379 -1.35 -13.12 5.53
N ALA A 380 -1.96 -12.76 6.66
CA ALA A 380 -1.97 -13.63 7.83
C ALA A 380 -2.67 -14.97 7.52
N THR A 381 -2.18 -16.04 8.13
CA THR A 381 -2.78 -17.37 7.98
C THR A 381 -4.26 -17.40 8.36
N ASN A 382 -4.62 -16.69 9.44
CA ASN A 382 -5.99 -16.61 9.97
C ASN A 382 -6.61 -15.22 9.75
N VAL A 383 -6.24 -14.51 8.64
CA VAL A 383 -6.77 -13.17 8.36
C VAL A 383 -8.29 -13.17 8.16
N VAL A 384 -8.84 -14.27 7.65
CA VAL A 384 -10.28 -14.42 7.42
C VAL A 384 -11.02 -14.32 8.75
N GLU A 385 -10.69 -15.18 9.69
CA GLU A 385 -11.35 -15.26 11.01
C GLU A 385 -11.05 -14.03 11.87
N LEU A 386 -9.82 -13.51 11.79
CA LEU A 386 -9.38 -12.40 12.64
C LEU A 386 -9.85 -11.03 12.13
N VAL A 387 -10.06 -10.87 10.82
CA VAL A 387 -10.33 -9.55 10.21
C VAL A 387 -11.50 -9.59 9.24
N TYR A 388 -11.46 -10.50 8.23
CA TYR A 388 -12.35 -10.36 7.09
C TYR A 388 -13.79 -10.76 7.39
N GLU A 389 -14.03 -11.76 8.23
CA GLU A 389 -15.40 -12.09 8.68
C GLU A 389 -16.06 -10.89 9.35
N LYS A 390 -15.35 -10.24 10.28
CA LYS A 390 -15.85 -9.04 10.95
C LYS A 390 -16.10 -7.87 9.99
N LEU A 391 -15.22 -7.69 9.01
CA LEU A 391 -15.38 -6.67 7.98
C LEU A 391 -16.63 -6.95 7.12
N LEU A 392 -16.80 -8.20 6.71
CA LEU A 392 -17.94 -8.65 5.88
C LEU A 392 -19.27 -8.53 6.62
N ASP A 393 -19.30 -8.84 7.92
CA ASP A 393 -20.48 -8.64 8.78
C ASP A 393 -20.89 -7.16 8.87
N MET A 394 -19.91 -6.25 8.91
CA MET A 394 -20.19 -4.81 8.95
C MET A 394 -20.58 -4.23 7.59
N LEU A 395 -20.30 -4.94 6.49
CA LEU A 395 -20.70 -4.56 5.14
C LEU A 395 -22.14 -4.97 4.79
N SER A 396 -22.64 -6.05 5.40
CA SER A 396 -24.01 -6.56 5.21
C SER A 396 -25.13 -5.67 5.86
#